data_86338b1a34df6b72ec656e9d455905e5
#
_entry.id   86338b1a34df6b72ec656e9d455905e5
#
_cell.length_a   1.000
_cell.length_b   1.000
_cell.length_c   1.000
_cell.angle_alpha   90.00
_cell.angle_beta   90.00
_cell.angle_gamma   90.00
#
_symmetry.space_group_name_H-M   'P 1'
#
loop_
_entity.id
_entity.type
_entity.pdbx_description
1 polymer ?
#
loop_
_entity_poly.entity_id
_entity_poly.type
_entity_poly.pdbx_seq_one_letter_code
_entity_poly.pdbx_strand_id
1 'polypeptide(L)'
;MNLDKPQILLTNDDGILSPGLWAAASALEEIGYVHVVAPREQSSGMGRSMPNTSDGIIEPQQVTVNQREWTVYAVGGSPAQAVLHGIFEIVPRKPDLVVAGINYGENLGLGITVSGTVGAALEGADSGIPALAVSLETALEHHLSYSKDVDFSAAAYFTAYFGKLFMERNFAENVNVLKIDLPAKVTRQTPWEITYLSPVKMFEPIPPQRQSWDQPAKVGYRISDQINTAPVGSDIHTVRIKRHVSVTPLSLDLTSQADFSEIEAALRE
;
A
#
# COMPACT_ATOMS: atom_id res chain seq x y z
N MET A 1 -25.04 2.02 11.40
CA MET A 1 -24.28 1.89 10.14
C MET A 1 -25.08 2.63 9.06
N ASN A 2 -24.48 3.61 8.38
CA ASN A 2 -25.18 4.36 7.32
C ASN A 2 -24.80 3.78 5.96
N LEU A 3 -25.70 2.98 5.38
CA LEU A 3 -25.48 2.29 4.09
C LEU A 3 -25.57 3.22 2.87
N ASP A 4 -26.11 4.44 3.05
CA ASP A 4 -26.23 5.43 1.96
C ASP A 4 -24.88 6.13 1.67
N LYS A 5 -23.94 6.08 2.62
CA LYS A 5 -22.58 6.59 2.40
C LYS A 5 -21.74 5.58 1.65
N PRO A 6 -20.73 6.04 0.87
CA PRO A 6 -19.70 5.13 0.33
C PRO A 6 -19.10 4.26 1.43
N GLN A 7 -18.94 2.97 1.16
CA GLN A 7 -18.33 2.01 2.08
C GLN A 7 -16.85 1.86 1.72
N ILE A 8 -15.98 2.18 2.65
CA ILE A 8 -14.53 2.16 2.46
C ILE A 8 -13.93 1.05 3.32
N LEU A 9 -13.26 0.11 2.69
CA LEU A 9 -12.46 -0.90 3.38
C LEU A 9 -11.04 -0.38 3.54
N LEU A 10 -10.61 -0.16 4.78
CA LEU A 10 -9.27 0.30 5.12
C LEU A 10 -8.44 -0.83 5.73
N THR A 11 -7.24 -1.04 5.18
CA THR A 11 -6.26 -2.01 5.65
C THR A 11 -4.84 -1.44 5.61
N ASN A 12 -3.84 -2.22 6.01
CA ASN A 12 -2.41 -1.95 5.88
C ASN A 12 -1.59 -3.24 6.01
N ASP A 13 -0.27 -3.15 6.01
CA ASP A 13 0.67 -4.24 6.33
C ASP A 13 1.48 -3.97 7.62
N ASP A 14 1.37 -2.78 8.20
CA ASP A 14 1.99 -2.46 9.50
C ASP A 14 1.22 -3.04 10.70
N GLY A 15 -0.02 -3.44 10.51
CA GLY A 15 -0.89 -3.99 11.55
C GLY A 15 -1.91 -2.99 12.11
N ILE A 16 -2.91 -3.55 12.81
CA ILE A 16 -4.11 -2.82 13.27
C ILE A 16 -3.84 -1.62 14.18
N LEU A 17 -2.70 -1.59 14.86
CA LEU A 17 -2.33 -0.51 15.79
C LEU A 17 -1.48 0.60 15.15
N SER A 18 -1.18 0.51 13.86
CA SER A 18 -0.31 1.48 13.16
C SER A 18 -0.89 2.89 13.17
N PRO A 19 -0.13 3.92 13.60
CA PRO A 19 -0.54 5.32 13.52
C PRO A 19 -0.91 5.78 12.12
N GLY A 20 -0.23 5.28 11.07
CA GLY A 20 -0.56 5.59 9.67
C GLY A 20 -1.95 5.11 9.27
N LEU A 21 -2.36 3.90 9.71
CA LEU A 21 -3.70 3.36 9.51
C LEU A 21 -4.76 4.30 10.12
N TRP A 22 -4.51 4.76 11.34
CA TRP A 22 -5.45 5.61 12.08
C TRP A 22 -5.53 7.03 11.53
N ALA A 23 -4.43 7.56 11.00
CA ALA A 23 -4.44 8.84 10.28
C ALA A 23 -5.30 8.74 9.01
N ALA A 24 -5.17 7.65 8.25
CA ALA A 24 -6.02 7.37 7.09
C ALA A 24 -7.49 7.22 7.49
N ALA A 25 -7.79 6.42 8.54
CA ALA A 25 -9.16 6.22 9.01
C ALA A 25 -9.86 7.54 9.32
N SER A 26 -9.20 8.41 10.07
CA SER A 26 -9.76 9.72 10.46
C SER A 26 -10.05 10.62 9.26
N ALA A 27 -9.22 10.62 8.23
CA ALA A 27 -9.43 11.45 7.05
C ALA A 27 -10.50 10.86 6.10
N LEU A 28 -10.55 9.54 5.96
CA LEU A 28 -11.50 8.86 5.09
C LEU A 28 -12.95 8.95 5.59
N GLU A 29 -13.19 9.17 6.88
CA GLU A 29 -14.53 9.39 7.42
C GLU A 29 -15.26 10.62 6.84
N GLU A 30 -14.50 11.59 6.33
CA GLU A 30 -15.05 12.76 5.65
C GLU A 30 -15.73 12.39 4.32
N ILE A 31 -15.31 11.29 3.68
CA ILE A 31 -15.76 10.89 2.35
C ILE A 31 -16.59 9.58 2.33
N GLY A 32 -16.64 8.84 3.44
CA GLY A 32 -17.39 7.58 3.48
C GLY A 32 -17.54 6.99 4.88
N TYR A 33 -18.07 5.78 4.95
CA TYR A 33 -18.10 4.96 6.15
C TYR A 33 -16.91 4.00 6.12
N VAL A 34 -16.03 4.07 7.11
CA VAL A 34 -14.76 3.34 7.13
C VAL A 34 -14.88 2.07 7.95
N HIS A 35 -14.57 0.93 7.33
CA HIS A 35 -14.39 -0.36 7.96
C HIS A 35 -12.89 -0.66 8.05
N VAL A 36 -12.36 -0.72 9.26
CA VAL A 36 -10.94 -1.01 9.49
C VAL A 36 -10.76 -2.52 9.68
N VAL A 37 -10.10 -3.15 8.72
CA VAL A 37 -9.80 -4.58 8.72
C VAL A 37 -8.35 -4.77 8.32
N ALA A 38 -7.49 -5.13 9.24
CA ALA A 38 -6.05 -5.18 9.00
C ALA A 38 -5.39 -6.39 9.67
N PRO A 39 -4.20 -6.80 9.25
CA PRO A 39 -3.45 -7.84 9.94
C PRO A 39 -3.29 -7.54 11.42
N ARG A 40 -3.42 -8.59 12.22
CA ARG A 40 -3.20 -8.52 13.67
C ARG A 40 -1.77 -8.08 13.99
N GLU A 41 -0.80 -8.54 13.20
CA GLU A 41 0.62 -8.26 13.34
C GLU A 41 1.19 -7.64 12.08
N GLN A 42 2.37 -7.02 12.22
CA GLN A 42 3.08 -6.46 11.07
C GLN A 42 3.44 -7.55 10.05
N SER A 43 3.16 -7.28 8.80
CA SER A 43 3.26 -8.21 7.67
C SER A 43 4.09 -7.64 6.51
N SER A 44 5.14 -6.88 6.83
CA SER A 44 6.03 -6.25 5.84
C SER A 44 6.70 -7.30 4.94
N GLY A 45 6.78 -6.99 3.65
CA GLY A 45 7.40 -7.87 2.67
C GLY A 45 6.54 -9.05 2.22
N MET A 46 5.27 -9.11 2.61
CA MET A 46 4.37 -10.21 2.24
C MET A 46 3.83 -10.11 0.80
N GLY A 47 3.93 -8.96 0.14
CA GLY A 47 3.35 -8.78 -1.18
C GLY A 47 1.83 -9.06 -1.18
N ARG A 48 1.33 -9.61 -2.29
CA ARG A 48 -0.05 -10.10 -2.44
C ARG A 48 -0.14 -11.60 -2.10
N SER A 49 0.46 -12.04 -0.99
CA SER A 49 0.50 -13.46 -0.64
C SER A 49 -0.78 -13.93 0.04
N MET A 50 -1.12 -15.21 -0.17
CA MET A 50 -2.24 -15.94 0.42
C MET A 50 -1.72 -17.17 1.18
N PRO A 51 -0.98 -16.99 2.30
CA PRO A 51 -0.41 -18.13 3.02
C PRO A 51 -1.51 -19.01 3.60
N ASN A 52 -1.47 -20.31 3.29
CA ASN A 52 -2.40 -21.30 3.82
C ASN A 52 -2.12 -21.67 5.28
N THR A 53 -1.06 -21.13 5.86
CA THR A 53 -0.71 -21.29 7.29
C THR A 53 -1.32 -20.22 8.18
N SER A 54 -1.99 -19.22 7.60
CA SER A 54 -2.76 -18.23 8.35
C SER A 54 -3.92 -18.89 9.07
N ASP A 55 -4.20 -18.46 10.30
CA ASP A 55 -5.32 -19.01 11.09
C ASP A 55 -6.68 -18.46 10.67
N GLY A 56 -6.71 -17.31 9.97
CA GLY A 56 -7.92 -16.63 9.51
C GLY A 56 -8.82 -16.13 10.64
N ILE A 57 -8.34 -16.12 11.88
CA ILE A 57 -9.13 -15.64 13.03
C ILE A 57 -9.35 -14.13 12.90
N ILE A 58 -10.60 -13.72 13.02
CA ILE A 58 -11.01 -12.32 13.05
C ILE A 58 -11.28 -11.93 14.50
N GLU A 59 -10.51 -11.00 15.03
CA GLU A 59 -10.64 -10.49 16.39
C GLU A 59 -11.26 -9.08 16.37
N PRO A 60 -12.57 -8.93 16.71
CA PRO A 60 -13.15 -7.60 16.88
C PRO A 60 -12.52 -6.89 18.08
N GLN A 61 -12.09 -5.66 17.88
CA GLN A 61 -11.45 -4.83 18.89
C GLN A 61 -12.15 -3.47 19.00
N GLN A 62 -12.18 -2.89 20.21
CA GLN A 62 -12.60 -1.51 20.44
C GLN A 62 -11.35 -0.66 20.61
N VAL A 63 -11.17 0.33 19.75
CA VAL A 63 -10.02 1.22 19.76
C VAL A 63 -10.52 2.67 19.84
N THR A 64 -9.97 3.45 20.76
CA THR A 64 -10.29 4.87 20.90
C THR A 64 -9.23 5.72 20.19
N VAL A 65 -9.64 6.44 19.15
CA VAL A 65 -8.78 7.37 18.41
C VAL A 65 -9.47 8.73 18.34
N ASN A 66 -8.77 9.79 18.68
CA ASN A 66 -9.30 11.17 18.69
C ASN A 66 -10.64 11.29 19.46
N GLN A 67 -10.72 10.65 20.64
CA GLN A 67 -11.91 10.63 21.52
C GLN A 67 -13.13 9.91 20.92
N ARG A 68 -12.96 9.16 19.84
CA ARG A 68 -13.99 8.35 19.21
C ARG A 68 -13.67 6.87 19.36
N GLU A 69 -14.69 6.06 19.66
CA GLU A 69 -14.60 4.61 19.67
C GLU A 69 -14.84 4.03 18.28
N TRP A 70 -13.97 3.08 17.92
CA TRP A 70 -14.01 2.33 16.67
C TRP A 70 -14.14 0.85 16.96
N THR A 71 -15.07 0.19 16.28
CA THR A 71 -15.02 -1.27 16.17
C THR A 71 -14.19 -1.62 14.96
N VAL A 72 -13.10 -2.37 15.18
CA VAL A 72 -12.14 -2.75 14.15
C VAL A 72 -11.87 -4.24 14.19
N TYR A 73 -11.30 -4.79 13.14
CA TYR A 73 -11.15 -6.21 12.98
C TYR A 73 -9.68 -6.56 12.69
N ALA A 74 -9.03 -7.20 13.66
CA ALA A 74 -7.67 -7.71 13.52
C ALA A 74 -7.73 -9.13 12.95
N VAL A 75 -7.07 -9.34 11.81
CA VAL A 75 -7.11 -10.61 11.07
C VAL A 75 -5.79 -11.37 11.23
N GLY A 76 -5.88 -12.64 11.56
CA GLY A 76 -4.74 -13.56 11.57
C GLY A 76 -4.37 -14.00 10.16
N GLY A 77 -3.81 -13.10 9.37
CA GLY A 77 -3.48 -13.34 7.97
C GLY A 77 -2.62 -12.24 7.35
N SER A 78 -2.32 -12.40 6.05
CA SER A 78 -1.63 -11.38 5.27
C SER A 78 -2.52 -10.15 5.02
N PRO A 79 -1.95 -9.01 4.58
CA PRO A 79 -2.74 -7.85 4.18
C PRO A 79 -3.79 -8.15 3.09
N ALA A 80 -3.43 -8.98 2.10
CA ALA A 80 -4.35 -9.40 1.06
C ALA A 80 -5.49 -10.28 1.61
N GLN A 81 -5.20 -11.19 2.56
CA GLN A 81 -6.24 -11.97 3.25
C GLN A 81 -7.16 -11.08 4.10
N ALA A 82 -6.61 -10.06 4.76
CA ALA A 82 -7.42 -9.10 5.52
C ALA A 82 -8.42 -8.36 4.61
N VAL A 83 -8.03 -8.01 3.38
CA VAL A 83 -8.93 -7.45 2.37
C VAL A 83 -10.07 -8.41 2.04
N LEU A 84 -9.79 -9.69 1.77
CA LEU A 84 -10.82 -10.68 1.45
C LEU A 84 -11.78 -10.90 2.62
N HIS A 85 -11.26 -11.06 3.85
CA HIS A 85 -12.10 -11.14 5.05
C HIS A 85 -12.98 -9.90 5.21
N GLY A 86 -12.42 -8.71 4.92
CA GLY A 86 -13.17 -7.45 4.91
C GLY A 86 -14.34 -7.47 3.93
N ILE A 87 -14.07 -7.88 2.68
CA ILE A 87 -15.06 -7.87 1.59
C ILE A 87 -16.17 -8.91 1.85
N PHE A 88 -15.80 -10.11 2.28
CA PHE A 88 -16.76 -11.22 2.33
C PHE A 88 -17.51 -11.35 3.65
N GLU A 89 -16.96 -10.87 4.77
CA GLU A 89 -17.49 -11.17 6.09
C GLU A 89 -17.84 -9.92 6.92
N ILE A 90 -17.19 -8.78 6.66
CA ILE A 90 -17.27 -7.62 7.58
C ILE A 90 -18.04 -6.45 6.97
N VAL A 91 -17.70 -6.07 5.74
CA VAL A 91 -18.37 -4.95 5.06
C VAL A 91 -19.74 -5.41 4.56
N PRO A 92 -20.84 -4.68 4.88
CA PRO A 92 -22.20 -5.19 4.67
C PRO A 92 -22.62 -5.29 3.19
N ARG A 93 -21.88 -4.67 2.29
CA ARG A 93 -22.01 -4.76 0.82
C ARG A 93 -20.64 -4.57 0.19
N LYS A 94 -20.52 -4.83 -1.11
CA LYS A 94 -19.27 -4.58 -1.84
C LYS A 94 -18.76 -3.16 -1.53
N PRO A 95 -17.52 -2.99 -1.06
CA PRO A 95 -16.94 -1.67 -0.83
C PRO A 95 -16.89 -0.83 -2.10
N ASP A 96 -17.02 0.48 -1.95
CA ASP A 96 -16.86 1.45 -3.05
C ASP A 96 -15.38 1.82 -3.25
N LEU A 97 -14.54 1.59 -2.23
CA LEU A 97 -13.10 1.83 -2.26
C LEU A 97 -12.39 0.88 -1.28
N VAL A 98 -11.23 0.37 -1.70
CA VAL A 98 -10.25 -0.25 -0.81
C VAL A 98 -9.08 0.71 -0.63
N VAL A 99 -8.64 0.93 0.59
CA VAL A 99 -7.45 1.74 0.90
C VAL A 99 -6.49 0.89 1.71
N ALA A 100 -5.26 0.76 1.22
CA ALA A 100 -4.15 0.13 1.94
C ALA A 100 -3.13 1.21 2.36
N GLY A 101 -2.89 1.33 3.65
CA GLY A 101 -1.93 2.30 4.22
C GLY A 101 -2.51 3.09 5.38
N ILE A 102 -1.83 4.15 5.81
CA ILE A 102 -0.61 4.75 5.23
C ILE A 102 0.61 3.99 5.77
N ASN A 103 1.41 3.46 4.87
CA ASN A 103 2.60 2.69 5.18
C ASN A 103 3.75 3.56 5.72
N TYR A 104 4.51 3.02 6.69
CA TYR A 104 5.80 3.56 7.07
C TYR A 104 6.88 3.16 6.05
N GLY A 105 7.33 4.12 5.27
CA GLY A 105 8.28 3.93 4.18
C GLY A 105 7.59 3.88 2.82
N GLU A 106 8.27 4.42 1.85
CA GLU A 106 7.82 4.51 0.46
C GLU A 106 7.89 3.16 -0.27
N ASN A 107 6.98 2.93 -1.19
CA ASN A 107 6.91 1.76 -2.05
C ASN A 107 7.17 2.15 -3.51
N LEU A 108 8.45 2.23 -3.91
CA LEU A 108 8.88 2.81 -5.18
C LEU A 108 9.53 1.79 -6.13
N GLY A 109 9.46 2.09 -7.43
CA GLY A 109 10.05 1.31 -8.50
C GLY A 109 9.47 -0.11 -8.61
N LEU A 110 10.21 -1.00 -9.27
CA LEU A 110 9.76 -2.38 -9.51
C LEU A 110 9.67 -3.24 -8.24
N GLY A 111 10.21 -2.76 -7.11
CA GLY A 111 10.14 -3.45 -5.82
C GLY A 111 8.74 -3.53 -5.20
N ILE A 112 7.74 -2.87 -5.78
CA ILE A 112 6.36 -2.85 -5.28
C ILE A 112 5.73 -4.24 -5.16
N THR A 113 6.21 -5.23 -5.90
CA THR A 113 5.67 -6.60 -5.90
C THR A 113 5.84 -7.32 -4.55
N VAL A 114 6.78 -6.88 -3.72
CA VAL A 114 6.98 -7.43 -2.36
C VAL A 114 6.25 -6.61 -1.28
N SER A 115 5.70 -5.44 -1.63
CA SER A 115 4.97 -4.58 -0.68
C SER A 115 3.63 -5.19 -0.27
N GLY A 116 3.41 -5.36 1.03
CA GLY A 116 2.12 -5.79 1.56
C GLY A 116 1.03 -4.75 1.35
N THR A 117 1.37 -3.45 1.47
CA THR A 117 0.46 -2.33 1.18
C THR A 117 -0.03 -2.37 -0.27
N VAL A 118 0.89 -2.48 -1.25
CA VAL A 118 0.51 -2.56 -2.66
C VAL A 118 -0.23 -3.87 -2.95
N GLY A 119 0.21 -4.98 -2.34
CA GLY A 119 -0.45 -6.29 -2.47
C GLY A 119 -1.90 -6.29 -2.00
N ALA A 120 -2.19 -5.63 -0.87
CA ALA A 120 -3.56 -5.48 -0.37
C ALA A 120 -4.43 -4.63 -1.32
N ALA A 121 -3.90 -3.53 -1.86
CA ALA A 121 -4.61 -2.73 -2.84
C ALA A 121 -4.89 -3.50 -4.14
N LEU A 122 -3.92 -4.28 -4.63
CA LEU A 122 -4.11 -5.15 -5.79
C LEU A 122 -5.16 -6.24 -5.54
N GLU A 123 -5.28 -6.75 -4.30
CA GLU A 123 -6.33 -7.72 -3.96
C GLU A 123 -7.72 -7.09 -3.99
N GLY A 124 -7.86 -5.87 -3.47
CA GLY A 124 -9.10 -5.10 -3.59
C GLY A 124 -9.47 -4.85 -5.05
N ALA A 125 -8.49 -4.48 -5.87
CA ALA A 125 -8.67 -4.23 -7.29
C ALA A 125 -9.10 -5.51 -8.07
N ASP A 126 -8.52 -6.67 -7.74
CA ASP A 126 -8.90 -7.97 -8.32
C ASP A 126 -10.35 -8.37 -7.99
N SER A 127 -10.83 -7.91 -6.84
CA SER A 127 -12.24 -8.02 -6.46
C SER A 127 -13.15 -7.02 -7.21
N GLY A 128 -12.60 -6.29 -8.18
CA GLY A 128 -13.32 -5.28 -8.99
C GLY A 128 -13.70 -4.03 -8.19
N ILE A 129 -12.87 -3.62 -7.23
CA ILE A 129 -13.08 -2.44 -6.40
C ILE A 129 -11.93 -1.47 -6.65
N PRO A 130 -12.18 -0.18 -6.94
CA PRO A 130 -11.12 0.83 -7.00
C PRO A 130 -10.25 0.78 -5.74
N ALA A 131 -8.92 0.84 -5.86
CA ALA A 131 -8.05 0.70 -4.70
C ALA A 131 -6.92 1.73 -4.65
N LEU A 132 -6.56 2.17 -3.44
CA LEU A 132 -5.40 3.01 -3.17
C LEU A 132 -4.34 2.23 -2.40
N ALA A 133 -3.08 2.41 -2.77
CA ALA A 133 -1.92 2.04 -1.96
C ALA A 133 -1.18 3.32 -1.57
N VAL A 134 -1.14 3.64 -0.28
CA VAL A 134 -0.61 4.93 0.20
C VAL A 134 0.59 4.71 1.11
N SER A 135 1.70 5.37 0.82
CA SER A 135 2.97 5.20 1.52
C SER A 135 3.63 6.55 1.78
N LEU A 136 4.19 6.73 2.96
CA LEU A 136 4.94 7.92 3.35
C LEU A 136 6.41 7.58 3.52
N GLU A 137 7.30 8.31 2.84
CA GLU A 137 8.74 8.20 3.05
C GLU A 137 9.08 8.48 4.51
N THR A 138 9.73 7.51 5.16
CA THR A 138 10.23 7.62 6.53
C THR A 138 11.68 7.15 6.62
N ALA A 139 12.34 7.43 7.72
CA ALA A 139 13.65 6.85 8.00
C ALA A 139 13.51 5.32 8.18
N LEU A 140 14.52 4.56 7.75
CA LEU A 140 14.52 3.09 7.82
C LEU A 140 14.25 2.54 9.22
N GLU A 141 14.67 3.25 10.25
CA GLU A 141 14.46 2.92 11.67
C GLU A 141 12.97 2.92 12.07
N HIS A 142 12.14 3.62 11.31
CA HIS A 142 10.69 3.69 11.55
C HIS A 142 9.89 2.60 10.84
N HIS A 143 10.45 1.92 9.83
CA HIS A 143 9.75 0.92 9.02
C HIS A 143 9.17 -0.26 9.82
N LEU A 144 9.77 -0.57 10.96
CA LEU A 144 9.34 -1.67 11.84
C LEU A 144 8.95 -1.16 13.24
N SER A 145 8.49 0.08 13.32
CA SER A 145 8.10 0.71 14.58
C SER A 145 6.76 1.43 14.43
N TYR A 146 6.08 1.65 15.55
CA TYR A 146 4.92 2.54 15.60
C TYR A 146 5.33 3.92 16.14
N SER A 147 6.40 4.49 15.57
CA SER A 147 6.91 5.78 15.99
C SER A 147 5.84 6.85 15.88
N LYS A 148 5.62 7.57 16.98
CA LYS A 148 4.73 8.73 17.04
C LYS A 148 5.35 10.01 16.50
N ASP A 149 6.64 9.96 16.15
CA ASP A 149 7.38 11.12 15.63
C ASP A 149 7.13 11.36 14.14
N VAL A 150 6.45 10.41 13.47
CA VAL A 150 6.06 10.53 12.06
C VAL A 150 4.71 11.23 11.96
N ASP A 151 4.70 12.38 11.29
CA ASP A 151 3.48 13.15 11.01
C ASP A 151 2.79 12.64 9.72
N PHE A 152 1.67 11.97 9.87
CA PHE A 152 0.84 11.47 8.78
C PHE A 152 -0.23 12.46 8.31
N SER A 153 -0.33 13.67 8.86
CA SER A 153 -1.46 14.58 8.62
C SER A 153 -1.63 14.97 7.15
N ALA A 154 -0.52 15.27 6.46
CA ALA A 154 -0.57 15.57 5.03
C ALA A 154 -0.83 14.33 4.18
N ALA A 155 -0.28 13.17 4.56
CA ALA A 155 -0.54 11.91 3.86
C ALA A 155 -2.00 11.50 3.99
N ALA A 156 -2.60 11.67 5.15
CA ALA A 156 -4.03 11.44 5.39
C ALA A 156 -4.92 12.36 4.52
N TYR A 157 -4.55 13.63 4.38
CA TYR A 157 -5.22 14.55 3.45
C TYR A 157 -5.19 14.03 2.00
N PHE A 158 -4.03 13.63 1.49
CA PHE A 158 -3.92 13.11 0.13
C PHE A 158 -4.65 11.76 -0.03
N THR A 159 -4.69 10.94 1.01
CA THR A 159 -5.47 9.69 1.00
C THR A 159 -6.95 9.97 0.77
N ALA A 160 -7.55 10.89 1.52
CA ALA A 160 -8.95 11.27 1.36
C ALA A 160 -9.18 11.99 0.01
N TYR A 161 -8.29 12.89 -0.39
CA TYR A 161 -8.38 13.62 -1.66
C TYR A 161 -8.42 12.69 -2.86
N PHE A 162 -7.45 11.78 -3.00
CA PHE A 162 -7.41 10.83 -4.12
C PHE A 162 -8.47 9.73 -3.99
N GLY A 163 -8.81 9.31 -2.77
CA GLY A 163 -9.91 8.38 -2.54
C GLY A 163 -11.24 8.91 -3.06
N LYS A 164 -11.56 10.17 -2.75
CA LYS A 164 -12.75 10.83 -3.27
C LYS A 164 -12.74 10.90 -4.79
N LEU A 165 -11.64 11.35 -5.38
CA LEU A 165 -11.53 11.46 -6.84
C LEU A 165 -11.65 10.10 -7.53
N PHE A 166 -11.08 9.02 -6.94
CA PHE A 166 -11.13 7.69 -7.53
C PHE A 166 -12.52 7.07 -7.49
N MET A 167 -13.33 7.41 -6.49
CA MET A 167 -14.75 7.01 -6.44
C MET A 167 -15.65 7.82 -7.37
N GLU A 168 -15.36 9.13 -7.56
CA GLU A 168 -16.28 10.06 -8.26
C GLU A 168 -15.98 10.23 -9.75
N ARG A 169 -14.79 9.83 -10.23
CA ARG A 169 -14.33 10.05 -11.61
C ARG A 169 -14.22 8.73 -12.36
N ASN A 170 -14.41 8.81 -13.67
CA ASN A 170 -14.19 7.67 -14.56
C ASN A 170 -12.71 7.61 -14.94
N PHE A 171 -12.09 6.47 -14.69
CA PHE A 171 -10.73 6.15 -15.12
C PHE A 171 -10.77 5.10 -16.25
N ALA A 172 -9.67 4.97 -16.99
CA ALA A 172 -9.54 3.89 -17.96
C ALA A 172 -9.63 2.52 -17.26
N GLU A 173 -10.18 1.52 -17.93
CA GLU A 173 -10.42 0.18 -17.34
C GLU A 173 -9.17 -0.51 -16.78
N ASN A 174 -7.99 -0.18 -17.31
CA ASN A 174 -6.72 -0.71 -16.84
C ASN A 174 -6.09 0.11 -15.69
N VAL A 175 -6.76 1.13 -15.17
CA VAL A 175 -6.35 1.83 -13.94
C VAL A 175 -7.08 1.19 -12.76
N ASN A 176 -6.46 0.16 -12.19
CA ASN A 176 -7.06 -0.64 -11.14
C ASN A 176 -6.68 -0.15 -9.74
N VAL A 177 -5.45 0.37 -9.58
CA VAL A 177 -4.94 0.93 -8.33
C VAL A 177 -4.30 2.29 -8.58
N LEU A 178 -4.49 3.26 -7.70
CA LEU A 178 -3.64 4.42 -7.59
C LEU A 178 -2.64 4.21 -6.44
N LYS A 179 -1.37 4.04 -6.79
CA LYS A 179 -0.26 3.99 -5.84
C LYS A 179 0.22 5.41 -5.57
N ILE A 180 0.18 5.82 -4.31
CA ILE A 180 0.48 7.19 -3.87
C ILE A 180 1.64 7.14 -2.90
N ASP A 181 2.78 7.69 -3.30
CA ASP A 181 3.95 7.81 -2.45
C ASP A 181 4.25 9.28 -2.16
N LEU A 182 4.42 9.57 -0.89
CA LEU A 182 4.61 10.92 -0.40
C LEU A 182 6.04 11.08 0.14
N PRO A 183 6.73 12.19 -0.19
CA PRO A 183 8.05 12.45 0.35
C PRO A 183 7.98 12.80 1.85
N ALA A 184 9.05 12.54 2.59
CA ALA A 184 9.20 13.06 3.94
C ALA A 184 9.01 14.58 3.95
N LYS A 185 8.43 15.12 5.02
CA LYS A 185 8.09 16.55 5.17
C LYS A 185 7.07 17.07 4.15
N VAL A 186 6.24 16.18 3.60
CA VAL A 186 5.10 16.56 2.75
C VAL A 186 4.15 17.50 3.49
N THR A 187 3.55 18.44 2.74
CA THR A 187 2.47 19.32 3.21
C THR A 187 1.27 19.21 2.28
N ARG A 188 0.11 19.72 2.66
CA ARG A 188 -1.08 19.75 1.78
C ARG A 188 -0.88 20.56 0.49
N GLN A 189 0.12 21.42 0.45
CA GLN A 189 0.49 22.27 -0.71
C GLN A 189 1.58 21.62 -1.57
N THR A 190 2.15 20.49 -1.15
CA THR A 190 3.16 19.78 -1.94
C THR A 190 2.56 19.38 -3.29
N PRO A 191 3.21 19.73 -4.42
CA PRO A 191 2.71 19.34 -5.74
C PRO A 191 2.66 17.81 -5.90
N TRP A 192 1.76 17.34 -6.76
CA TRP A 192 1.68 15.93 -7.14
C TRP A 192 1.82 15.74 -8.65
N GLU A 193 2.31 14.58 -9.07
CA GLU A 193 2.52 14.25 -10.48
C GLU A 193 2.08 12.82 -10.76
N ILE A 194 1.54 12.59 -11.97
CA ILE A 194 1.35 11.23 -12.49
C ILE A 194 2.73 10.69 -12.87
N THR A 195 3.02 9.48 -12.46
CA THR A 195 4.32 8.86 -12.60
C THR A 195 4.21 7.43 -13.15
N TYR A 196 5.34 6.85 -13.51
CA TYR A 196 5.49 5.43 -13.82
C TYR A 196 6.52 4.79 -12.88
N LEU A 197 6.48 3.47 -12.77
CA LEU A 197 7.42 2.73 -11.92
C LEU A 197 8.84 2.86 -12.44
N SER A 198 9.74 3.30 -11.60
CA SER A 198 11.17 3.40 -11.94
C SER A 198 11.75 2.00 -12.21
N PRO A 199 12.53 1.82 -13.28
CA PRO A 199 13.31 0.60 -13.48
C PRO A 199 14.48 0.46 -12.51
N VAL A 200 14.87 1.54 -11.83
CA VAL A 200 15.91 1.53 -10.80
C VAL A 200 15.36 0.89 -9.53
N LYS A 201 16.18 0.09 -8.85
CA LYS A 201 15.81 -0.48 -7.55
C LYS A 201 15.90 0.59 -6.47
N MET A 202 14.84 0.75 -5.69
CA MET A 202 14.84 1.61 -4.50
C MET A 202 15.64 0.97 -3.37
N PHE A 203 15.45 -0.33 -3.14
CA PHE A 203 16.13 -1.09 -2.10
C PHE A 203 16.96 -2.21 -2.69
N GLU A 204 18.18 -2.36 -2.19
CA GLU A 204 19.09 -3.44 -2.54
C GLU A 204 19.20 -4.43 -1.39
N PRO A 205 19.10 -5.74 -1.66
CA PRO A 205 19.26 -6.74 -0.61
C PRO A 205 20.69 -6.76 -0.08
N ILE A 206 20.83 -6.94 1.23
CA ILE A 206 22.12 -7.20 1.88
C ILE A 206 22.20 -8.70 2.14
N PRO A 207 23.27 -9.37 1.66
CA PRO A 207 23.45 -10.79 1.90
C PRO A 207 23.48 -11.12 3.39
N PRO A 208 22.80 -12.19 3.81
CA PRO A 208 22.86 -12.63 5.20
C PRO A 208 24.26 -13.15 5.52
N GLN A 209 24.73 -12.87 6.74
CA GLN A 209 26.00 -13.39 7.24
C GLN A 209 25.74 -14.54 8.19
N ARG A 210 26.28 -15.73 7.89
CA ARG A 210 26.23 -16.90 8.76
C ARG A 210 27.51 -17.72 8.61
N GLN A 211 27.91 -18.40 9.66
CA GLN A 211 29.06 -19.30 9.64
C GLN A 211 28.68 -20.72 9.22
N SER A 212 27.42 -21.14 9.47
CA SER A 212 26.87 -22.43 9.07
C SER A 212 25.41 -22.31 8.69
N TRP A 213 24.89 -23.26 7.91
CA TRP A 213 23.52 -23.22 7.36
C TRP A 213 22.42 -23.34 8.41
N ASP A 214 22.70 -23.91 9.56
CA ASP A 214 21.80 -24.05 10.71
C ASP A 214 21.69 -22.79 11.56
N GLN A 215 22.50 -21.77 11.30
CA GLN A 215 22.41 -20.48 11.99
C GLN A 215 21.33 -19.57 11.36
N PRO A 216 20.42 -19.00 12.16
CA PRO A 216 19.48 -18.01 11.67
C PRO A 216 20.21 -16.78 11.10
N ALA A 217 19.84 -16.36 9.90
CA ALA A 217 20.32 -15.11 9.33
C ALA A 217 19.27 -14.53 8.38
N LYS A 218 18.97 -13.24 8.54
CA LYS A 218 17.98 -12.51 7.73
C LYS A 218 18.66 -11.83 6.55
N VAL A 219 18.00 -11.82 5.40
CA VAL A 219 18.34 -10.92 4.30
C VAL A 219 17.95 -9.51 4.73
N GLY A 220 18.93 -8.62 4.80
CA GLY A 220 18.69 -7.20 5.05
C GLY A 220 18.44 -6.43 3.75
N TYR A 221 18.22 -5.13 3.86
CA TYR A 221 18.16 -4.23 2.71
C TYR A 221 18.77 -2.87 3.06
N ARG A 222 19.22 -2.17 2.03
CA ARG A 222 19.69 -0.78 2.11
C ARG A 222 19.09 0.04 0.97
N ILE A 223 19.07 1.35 1.12
CA ILE A 223 18.72 2.24 0.01
C ILE A 223 19.80 2.11 -1.07
N SER A 224 19.38 2.00 -2.33
CA SER A 224 20.29 1.88 -3.46
C SER A 224 21.08 3.16 -3.71
N ASP A 225 22.35 3.03 -4.03
CA ASP A 225 23.19 4.17 -4.43
C ASP A 225 22.77 4.73 -5.80
N GLN A 226 21.97 3.98 -6.58
CA GLN A 226 21.53 4.34 -7.93
C GLN A 226 20.26 5.19 -7.96
N ILE A 227 19.63 5.53 -6.83
CA ILE A 227 18.37 6.31 -6.80
C ILE A 227 18.48 7.65 -7.55
N ASN A 228 19.68 8.27 -7.55
CA ASN A 228 19.90 9.54 -8.25
C ASN A 228 19.94 9.38 -9.79
N THR A 229 19.98 8.17 -10.31
CA THR A 229 19.91 7.87 -11.75
C THR A 229 18.49 7.55 -12.22
N ALA A 230 17.50 7.64 -11.32
CA ALA A 230 16.12 7.37 -11.64
C ALA A 230 15.60 8.30 -12.76
N PRO A 231 14.97 7.77 -13.80
CA PRO A 231 14.51 8.56 -14.94
C PRO A 231 13.48 9.62 -14.53
N VAL A 232 13.56 10.79 -15.16
CA VAL A 232 12.60 11.88 -14.96
C VAL A 232 11.17 11.39 -15.23
N GLY A 233 10.23 11.73 -14.35
CA GLY A 233 8.82 11.29 -14.43
C GLY A 233 8.56 9.93 -13.78
N SER A 234 9.60 9.20 -13.33
CA SER A 234 9.40 8.01 -12.52
C SER A 234 9.04 8.36 -11.06
N ASP A 235 8.45 7.40 -10.37
CA ASP A 235 8.06 7.52 -8.97
C ASP A 235 9.26 7.82 -8.05
N ILE A 236 10.41 7.11 -8.21
CA ILE A 236 11.63 7.38 -7.45
C ILE A 236 12.11 8.81 -7.67
N HIS A 237 12.19 9.27 -8.94
CA HIS A 237 12.63 10.62 -9.26
C HIS A 237 11.70 11.67 -8.61
N THR A 238 10.40 11.46 -8.70
CA THR A 238 9.39 12.39 -8.19
C THR A 238 9.45 12.50 -6.66
N VAL A 239 9.50 11.38 -5.95
CA VAL A 239 9.51 11.37 -4.48
C VAL A 239 10.87 11.77 -3.91
N ARG A 240 11.94 11.14 -4.40
CA ARG A 240 13.28 11.25 -3.78
C ARG A 240 14.07 12.47 -4.23
N ILE A 241 13.88 12.93 -5.47
CA ILE A 241 14.66 14.04 -6.06
C ILE A 241 13.83 15.31 -6.09
N LYS A 242 12.63 15.28 -6.71
CA LYS A 242 11.76 16.47 -6.79
C LYS A 242 11.04 16.82 -5.50
N ARG A 243 10.91 15.85 -4.58
CA ARG A 243 10.16 15.99 -3.32
C ARG A 243 8.68 16.33 -3.54
N HIS A 244 8.10 15.80 -4.61
CA HIS A 244 6.67 15.88 -4.94
C HIS A 244 5.97 14.56 -4.59
N VAL A 245 4.64 14.61 -4.47
CA VAL A 245 3.82 13.41 -4.32
C VAL A 245 3.74 12.68 -5.65
N SER A 246 4.05 11.40 -5.64
CA SER A 246 3.97 10.51 -6.81
C SER A 246 2.62 9.81 -6.82
N VAL A 247 1.91 9.86 -7.95
CA VAL A 247 0.67 9.12 -8.18
C VAL A 247 0.90 8.20 -9.38
N THR A 248 1.10 6.92 -9.11
CA THR A 248 1.36 5.91 -10.15
C THR A 248 0.11 5.06 -10.36
N PRO A 249 -0.54 5.15 -11.52
CA PRO A 249 -1.62 4.21 -11.87
C PRO A 249 -1.04 2.81 -12.12
N LEU A 250 -1.64 1.79 -11.50
CA LEU A 250 -1.23 0.40 -11.69
C LEU A 250 -2.37 -0.41 -12.33
N SER A 251 -1.97 -1.35 -13.18
CA SER A 251 -2.83 -2.37 -13.78
C SER A 251 -2.62 -3.72 -13.09
N LEU A 252 -3.67 -4.55 -13.08
CA LEU A 252 -3.56 -5.97 -12.73
C LEU A 252 -2.93 -6.80 -13.85
N ASP A 253 -2.97 -6.29 -15.08
CA ASP A 253 -2.35 -6.96 -16.22
C ASP A 253 -0.82 -6.76 -16.19
N LEU A 254 -0.11 -7.85 -15.92
CA LEU A 254 1.36 -7.93 -15.93
C LEU A 254 1.89 -8.46 -17.26
N THR A 255 1.05 -8.61 -18.29
CA THR A 255 1.46 -9.07 -19.61
C THR A 255 2.47 -8.08 -20.21
N SER A 256 3.58 -8.60 -20.73
CA SER A 256 4.57 -7.77 -21.44
C SER A 256 3.93 -7.06 -22.63
N GLN A 257 4.28 -5.80 -22.84
CA GLN A 257 3.87 -5.00 -24.00
C GLN A 257 4.81 -5.22 -25.22
N ALA A 258 5.68 -6.25 -25.18
CA ALA A 258 6.52 -6.61 -26.30
C ALA A 258 5.71 -7.19 -27.46
N ASP A 259 6.26 -7.12 -28.68
CA ASP A 259 5.64 -7.76 -29.85
C ASP A 259 5.71 -9.29 -29.70
N PHE A 260 4.54 -9.92 -29.64
CA PHE A 260 4.44 -11.36 -29.45
C PHE A 260 4.99 -12.15 -30.67
N SER A 261 4.95 -11.57 -31.86
CA SER A 261 5.53 -12.21 -33.05
C SER A 261 7.06 -12.29 -32.96
N GLU A 262 7.72 -11.27 -32.39
CA GLU A 262 9.15 -11.29 -32.12
C GLU A 262 9.52 -12.33 -31.06
N ILE A 263 8.71 -12.42 -30.00
CA ILE A 263 8.89 -13.44 -28.96
C ILE A 263 8.70 -14.84 -29.54
N GLU A 264 7.65 -15.05 -30.33
CA GLU A 264 7.37 -16.34 -30.96
C GLU A 264 8.51 -16.77 -31.90
N ALA A 265 9.03 -15.85 -32.73
CA ALA A 265 10.18 -16.12 -33.60
C ALA A 265 11.38 -16.55 -32.79
N ALA A 266 11.75 -15.81 -31.74
CA ALA A 266 12.88 -16.12 -30.88
C ALA A 266 12.74 -17.44 -30.09
N LEU A 267 11.51 -17.92 -29.84
CA LEU A 267 11.28 -19.20 -29.15
C LEU A 267 11.29 -20.40 -30.12
N ARG A 268 11.17 -20.17 -31.43
CA ARG A 268 11.13 -21.22 -32.46
C ARG A 268 12.48 -21.44 -33.13
N GLU A 269 13.48 -20.55 -32.93
CA GLU A 269 14.86 -20.72 -33.34
C GLU A 269 15.64 -21.68 -32.39
#